data_685e95f3bccc04280bb352aa6b463d92
#
_entry.id   685e95f3bccc04280bb352aa6b463d92
#
_cell.length_a   1.000
_cell.length_b   1.000
_cell.length_c   1.000
_cell.angle_alpha   90.00
_cell.angle_beta   90.00
_cell.angle_gamma   90.00
#
_symmetry.space_group_name_H-M   'P 1'
#
loop_
_entity.id
_entity.type
_entity.pdbx_description
1 polymer ?
#
loop_
_entity_poly.entity_id
_entity_poly.type
_entity_poly.pdbx_seq_one_letter_code
_entity_poly.pdbx_strand_id
1 'polypeptide(L)'
;TCALPISYNEINGIPAIVNDEVRHVLKGTYGLPGHVVCDGGDFSQTVNDHHFYQTHGETLANGLKAGVDCFTDDGEIVYAAAREALDNGWITEKDIDESVRNSFRTRIRLGMFDKEGDCPYQNMGEEYINNEEHKQLARKMADEAVVLLKNENEILPFDENTVKNVAVVGPLSDVWYKDWYCGIPPYEVTVLDGIREAFPNAKISHETGLSEIRIRLADQTSDKCYVGLDENTRLKLVIKEQAETFILNDWGCGSMTLVAKSNGRFVTLEEDTDIIKADKKEAFGWFVRELWNLKWEKSSFTLESWNKKQVIVDKDGHFSICVDNPPARFEIEIVKDGKTAAEKTAKEADHVIAVIGCNPVINSKEEV
;
A
#
# COMPACT_ATOMS: atom_id res chain seq x y z
N THR A 1 -4.42 -24.76 13.29
CA THR A 1 -5.11 -24.19 12.10
C THR A 1 -6.18 -23.24 12.57
N CYS A 2 -6.20 -22.04 12.05
CA CYS A 2 -7.26 -21.04 12.26
C CYS A 2 -7.82 -20.60 10.90
N ALA A 3 -8.98 -19.98 10.90
CA ALA A 3 -9.57 -19.32 9.76
C ALA A 3 -9.95 -17.89 10.15
N LEU A 4 -9.83 -16.99 9.21
CA LEU A 4 -10.14 -15.56 9.37
C LEU A 4 -11.25 -15.19 8.39
N PRO A 5 -12.53 -15.11 8.81
CA PRO A 5 -13.58 -14.53 8.01
C PRO A 5 -13.45 -13.00 8.04
N ILE A 6 -13.30 -12.38 6.89
CA ILE A 6 -13.19 -10.92 6.75
C ILE A 6 -14.57 -10.36 6.44
N SER A 7 -15.03 -9.40 7.22
CA SER A 7 -16.38 -8.84 7.19
C SER A 7 -16.50 -7.47 6.52
N TYR A 8 -15.54 -7.08 5.69
CA TYR A 8 -15.62 -5.81 4.97
C TYR A 8 -16.83 -5.74 4.05
N ASN A 9 -17.30 -6.89 3.58
CA ASN A 9 -18.49 -7.01 2.75
C ASN A 9 -19.48 -8.04 3.31
N GLU A 10 -20.73 -7.86 2.96
CA GLU A 10 -21.78 -8.83 3.23
C GLU A 10 -21.80 -9.92 2.16
N ILE A 11 -21.96 -11.16 2.59
CA ILE A 11 -22.21 -12.30 1.71
C ILE A 11 -23.71 -12.60 1.75
N ASN A 12 -24.39 -12.37 0.64
CA ASN A 12 -25.85 -12.49 0.54
C ASN A 12 -26.61 -11.62 1.57
N GLY A 13 -26.08 -10.42 1.85
CA GLY A 13 -26.69 -9.49 2.81
C GLY A 13 -26.44 -9.85 4.27
N ILE A 14 -25.47 -10.71 4.57
CA ILE A 14 -25.08 -11.10 5.94
C ILE A 14 -23.59 -10.83 6.12
N PRO A 15 -23.17 -10.03 7.12
CA PRO A 15 -21.76 -9.84 7.44
C PRO A 15 -21.08 -11.18 7.73
N ALA A 16 -19.86 -11.38 7.19
CA ALA A 16 -19.19 -12.68 7.23
C ALA A 16 -18.97 -13.20 8.66
N ILE A 17 -18.73 -12.30 9.62
CA ILE A 17 -18.52 -12.66 11.04
C ILE A 17 -19.76 -13.32 11.70
N VAL A 18 -20.95 -13.08 11.20
CA VAL A 18 -22.20 -13.63 11.73
C VAL A 18 -22.87 -14.58 10.75
N ASN A 19 -22.19 -14.93 9.66
CA ASN A 19 -22.69 -15.86 8.66
C ASN A 19 -22.50 -17.30 9.14
N ASP A 20 -23.57 -18.06 9.25
CA ASP A 20 -23.56 -19.43 9.74
C ASP A 20 -22.85 -20.45 8.83
N GLU A 21 -22.53 -20.07 7.58
CA GLU A 21 -21.66 -20.84 6.71
C GLU A 21 -20.28 -21.08 7.33
N VAL A 22 -19.81 -20.21 8.22
CA VAL A 22 -18.57 -20.41 8.99
C VAL A 22 -18.68 -21.73 9.78
N ARG A 23 -19.78 -21.97 10.47
CA ARG A 23 -20.01 -23.21 11.21
C ARG A 23 -20.23 -24.40 10.29
N HIS A 24 -21.11 -24.25 9.30
CA HIS A 24 -21.52 -25.35 8.43
C HIS A 24 -20.44 -25.78 7.45
N VAL A 25 -19.76 -24.83 6.82
CA VAL A 25 -18.74 -25.11 5.81
C VAL A 25 -17.39 -25.34 6.46
N LEU A 26 -16.84 -24.37 7.20
CA LEU A 26 -15.48 -24.48 7.75
C LEU A 26 -15.39 -25.56 8.82
N LYS A 27 -16.25 -25.53 9.83
CA LYS A 27 -16.19 -26.50 10.95
C LYS A 27 -16.89 -27.81 10.61
N GLY A 28 -18.00 -27.76 9.86
CA GLY A 28 -18.76 -28.94 9.46
C GLY A 28 -18.14 -29.67 8.29
N THR A 29 -18.24 -29.12 7.07
CA THR A 29 -17.83 -29.80 5.83
C THR A 29 -16.32 -29.99 5.74
N TYR A 30 -15.52 -28.95 6.04
CA TYR A 30 -14.06 -29.02 5.97
C TYR A 30 -13.43 -29.57 7.26
N GLY A 31 -14.21 -29.70 8.34
CA GLY A 31 -13.74 -30.28 9.59
C GLY A 31 -12.61 -29.49 10.24
N LEU A 32 -12.64 -28.13 10.18
CA LEU A 32 -11.60 -27.30 10.78
C LEU A 32 -11.43 -27.63 12.28
N PRO A 33 -10.28 -28.14 12.70
CA PRO A 33 -10.07 -28.55 14.09
C PRO A 33 -9.60 -27.44 15.02
N GLY A 34 -9.37 -26.23 14.46
CA GLY A 34 -8.89 -25.05 15.17
C GLY A 34 -9.99 -24.07 15.50
N HIS A 35 -9.59 -22.84 15.81
CA HIS A 35 -10.51 -21.74 16.07
C HIS A 35 -10.69 -20.86 14.82
N VAL A 36 -11.78 -20.11 14.82
CA VAL A 36 -12.08 -19.06 13.84
C VAL A 36 -11.95 -17.72 14.55
N VAL A 37 -11.18 -16.82 13.98
CA VAL A 37 -10.97 -15.46 14.48
C VAL A 37 -11.47 -14.47 13.44
N CYS A 38 -12.16 -13.39 13.84
CA CYS A 38 -12.52 -12.32 12.93
C CYS A 38 -11.32 -11.38 12.68
N ASP A 39 -11.40 -10.58 11.62
CA ASP A 39 -10.41 -9.55 11.36
C ASP A 39 -10.55 -8.36 12.31
N GLY A 40 -9.57 -7.46 12.31
CA GLY A 40 -9.57 -6.28 13.19
C GLY A 40 -10.69 -5.30 12.84
N GLY A 41 -11.54 -4.99 13.81
CA GLY A 41 -12.67 -4.09 13.62
C GLY A 41 -13.95 -4.70 13.05
N ASP A 42 -13.91 -5.90 12.47
CA ASP A 42 -15.08 -6.58 11.90
C ASP A 42 -16.26 -6.67 12.87
N PHE A 43 -15.95 -6.88 14.13
CA PHE A 43 -16.94 -6.99 15.17
C PHE A 43 -17.75 -5.70 15.35
N SER A 44 -17.06 -4.57 15.47
CA SER A 44 -17.70 -3.25 15.61
C SER A 44 -18.40 -2.81 14.35
N GLN A 45 -17.91 -3.19 13.16
CA GLN A 45 -18.49 -2.80 11.87
C GLN A 45 -19.92 -3.31 11.69
N THR A 46 -20.30 -4.46 12.25
CA THR A 46 -21.66 -4.99 12.15
C THR A 46 -22.71 -4.04 12.71
N VAL A 47 -22.34 -3.22 13.69
CA VAL A 47 -23.21 -2.20 14.29
C VAL A 47 -22.95 -0.83 13.68
N ASN A 48 -21.68 -0.42 13.60
CA ASN A 48 -21.30 0.95 13.28
C ASN A 48 -21.43 1.29 11.78
N ASP A 49 -21.11 0.33 10.91
CA ASP A 49 -21.01 0.56 9.47
C ASP A 49 -22.10 -0.19 8.69
N HIS A 50 -22.27 -1.48 8.95
CA HIS A 50 -23.33 -2.28 8.31
C HIS A 50 -24.72 -2.02 8.87
N HIS A 51 -24.83 -1.52 10.12
CA HIS A 51 -26.11 -1.33 10.83
C HIS A 51 -26.98 -2.61 10.83
N PHE A 52 -26.32 -3.78 10.82
CA PHE A 52 -26.97 -5.08 10.74
C PHE A 52 -27.60 -5.48 12.06
N TYR A 53 -26.95 -5.16 13.18
CA TYR A 53 -27.46 -5.31 14.55
C TYR A 53 -27.59 -3.96 15.24
N GLN A 54 -28.38 -3.92 16.33
CA GLN A 54 -28.55 -2.72 17.14
C GLN A 54 -27.48 -2.61 18.22
N THR A 55 -26.94 -3.75 18.69
CA THR A 55 -25.97 -3.81 19.77
C THR A 55 -24.82 -4.78 19.45
N HIS A 56 -23.68 -4.55 20.07
CA HIS A 56 -22.52 -5.44 19.98
C HIS A 56 -22.78 -6.80 20.68
N GLY A 57 -23.68 -6.83 21.67
CA GLY A 57 -24.14 -8.08 22.29
C GLY A 57 -24.87 -9.01 21.32
N GLU A 58 -25.70 -8.47 20.44
CA GLU A 58 -26.33 -9.23 19.35
C GLU A 58 -25.28 -9.78 18.38
N THR A 59 -24.30 -8.96 18.00
CA THR A 59 -23.17 -9.38 17.15
C THR A 59 -22.42 -10.54 17.78
N LEU A 60 -22.03 -10.42 19.04
CA LEU A 60 -21.28 -11.47 19.76
C LEU A 60 -22.08 -12.77 19.83
N ALA A 61 -23.36 -12.69 20.21
CA ALA A 61 -24.21 -13.85 20.32
C ALA A 61 -24.35 -14.60 18.98
N ASN A 62 -24.56 -13.88 17.89
CA ASN A 62 -24.72 -14.48 16.57
C ASN A 62 -23.36 -14.93 15.98
N GLY A 63 -22.28 -14.22 16.23
CA GLY A 63 -20.94 -14.63 15.84
C GLY A 63 -20.50 -15.95 16.51
N LEU A 64 -20.72 -16.11 17.80
CA LEU A 64 -20.47 -17.38 18.50
C LEU A 64 -21.33 -18.51 17.92
N LYS A 65 -22.62 -18.27 17.67
CA LYS A 65 -23.51 -19.25 17.01
C LYS A 65 -23.06 -19.58 15.60
N ALA A 66 -22.62 -18.59 14.84
CA ALA A 66 -22.05 -18.78 13.51
C ALA A 66 -20.71 -19.53 13.52
N GLY A 67 -20.05 -19.66 14.67
CA GLY A 67 -18.85 -20.45 14.83
C GLY A 67 -17.55 -19.65 14.90
N VAL A 68 -17.62 -18.35 15.03
CA VAL A 68 -16.45 -17.50 15.35
C VAL A 68 -16.10 -17.71 16.82
N ASP A 69 -14.82 -17.90 17.11
CA ASP A 69 -14.33 -18.23 18.45
C ASP A 69 -13.53 -17.08 19.09
N CYS A 70 -13.01 -16.16 18.29
CA CYS A 70 -12.20 -15.04 18.78
C CYS A 70 -12.58 -13.77 18.02
N PHE A 71 -12.84 -12.71 18.78
CA PHE A 71 -13.22 -11.40 18.24
C PHE A 71 -12.06 -10.42 18.40
N THR A 72 -11.50 -9.98 17.29
CA THR A 72 -10.34 -9.07 17.23
C THR A 72 -10.83 -7.64 17.12
N ASP A 73 -11.10 -7.02 18.28
CA ASP A 73 -11.61 -5.66 18.38
C ASP A 73 -11.19 -5.05 19.73
N ASP A 74 -11.68 -3.84 20.05
CA ASP A 74 -11.49 -3.27 21.37
C ASP A 74 -11.99 -4.22 22.46
N GLY A 75 -11.09 -4.59 23.38
CA GLY A 75 -11.38 -5.60 24.40
C GLY A 75 -12.51 -5.20 25.36
N GLU A 76 -12.68 -3.91 25.63
CA GLU A 76 -13.76 -3.39 26.50
C GLU A 76 -15.12 -3.53 25.81
N ILE A 77 -15.16 -3.27 24.50
CA ILE A 77 -16.39 -3.44 23.69
C ILE A 77 -16.79 -4.91 23.66
N VAL A 78 -15.84 -5.80 23.36
CA VAL A 78 -16.10 -7.25 23.30
C VAL A 78 -16.52 -7.80 24.68
N TYR A 79 -15.87 -7.37 25.75
CA TYR A 79 -16.23 -7.78 27.12
C TYR A 79 -17.64 -7.29 27.51
N ALA A 80 -17.96 -6.04 27.24
CA ALA A 80 -19.29 -5.48 27.48
C ALA A 80 -20.38 -6.23 26.68
N ALA A 81 -20.10 -6.54 25.43
CA ALA A 81 -20.98 -7.30 24.54
C ALA A 81 -21.24 -8.74 25.07
N ALA A 82 -20.19 -9.40 25.58
CA ALA A 82 -20.33 -10.74 26.16
C ALA A 82 -21.22 -10.73 27.40
N ARG A 83 -21.08 -9.72 28.25
CA ARG A 83 -21.93 -9.55 29.44
C ARG A 83 -23.37 -9.24 29.04
N GLU A 84 -23.59 -8.32 28.10
CA GLU A 84 -24.90 -8.03 27.56
C GLU A 84 -25.60 -9.29 27.00
N ALA A 85 -24.87 -10.07 26.21
CA ALA A 85 -25.40 -11.28 25.60
C ALA A 85 -25.80 -12.37 26.63
N LEU A 86 -25.00 -12.49 27.70
CA LEU A 86 -25.33 -13.39 28.84
C LEU A 86 -26.54 -12.89 29.65
N ASP A 87 -26.56 -11.60 30.00
CA ASP A 87 -27.63 -11.01 30.81
C ASP A 87 -29.00 -11.08 30.08
N ASN A 88 -29.00 -10.97 28.75
CA ASN A 88 -30.19 -11.13 27.93
C ASN A 88 -30.52 -12.60 27.59
N GLY A 89 -29.67 -13.55 27.98
CA GLY A 89 -29.88 -14.98 27.70
C GLY A 89 -29.72 -15.34 26.21
N TRP A 90 -29.07 -14.49 25.42
CA TRP A 90 -28.80 -14.78 24.02
C TRP A 90 -27.72 -15.84 23.82
N ILE A 91 -26.81 -15.96 24.80
CA ILE A 91 -25.80 -17.01 24.92
C ILE A 91 -25.77 -17.55 26.33
N THR A 92 -25.07 -18.66 26.51
CA THR A 92 -24.79 -19.29 27.80
C THR A 92 -23.28 -19.38 28.05
N GLU A 93 -22.86 -19.63 29.27
CA GLU A 93 -21.45 -19.93 29.58
C GLU A 93 -20.89 -21.10 28.73
N LYS A 94 -21.73 -22.05 28.34
CA LYS A 94 -21.33 -23.15 27.48
C LYS A 94 -20.89 -22.68 26.08
N ASP A 95 -21.50 -21.66 25.54
CA ASP A 95 -21.14 -21.10 24.22
C ASP A 95 -19.75 -20.43 24.31
N ILE A 96 -19.48 -19.71 25.41
CA ILE A 96 -18.15 -19.15 25.70
C ILE A 96 -17.12 -20.26 25.93
N ASP A 97 -17.45 -21.31 26.69
CA ASP A 97 -16.57 -22.44 26.92
C ASP A 97 -16.18 -23.17 25.62
N GLU A 98 -17.09 -23.29 24.66
CA GLU A 98 -16.80 -23.88 23.36
C GLU A 98 -15.75 -23.04 22.62
N SER A 99 -15.95 -21.74 22.56
CA SER A 99 -15.04 -20.78 21.94
C SER A 99 -13.64 -20.83 22.58
N VAL A 100 -13.59 -20.71 23.90
CA VAL A 100 -12.34 -20.79 24.68
C VAL A 100 -11.62 -22.12 24.44
N ARG A 101 -12.35 -23.24 24.44
CA ARG A 101 -11.79 -24.58 24.20
C ARG A 101 -11.16 -24.69 22.81
N ASN A 102 -11.80 -24.13 21.78
CA ASN A 102 -11.25 -24.12 20.42
C ASN A 102 -9.97 -23.29 20.33
N SER A 103 -9.95 -22.13 20.96
CA SER A 103 -8.78 -21.24 21.01
C SER A 103 -7.62 -21.90 21.78
N PHE A 104 -7.88 -22.46 22.95
CA PHE A 104 -6.85 -23.14 23.74
C PHE A 104 -6.35 -24.43 23.06
N ARG A 105 -7.22 -25.19 22.37
CA ARG A 105 -6.78 -26.34 21.58
C ARG A 105 -5.69 -25.98 20.57
N THR A 106 -5.82 -24.85 19.90
CA THR A 106 -4.80 -24.36 18.95
C THR A 106 -3.52 -24.00 19.70
N ARG A 107 -3.60 -23.26 20.81
CA ARG A 107 -2.45 -22.87 21.61
C ARG A 107 -1.70 -24.06 22.20
N ILE A 108 -2.43 -25.06 22.69
CA ILE A 108 -1.86 -26.33 23.21
C ILE A 108 -1.12 -27.08 22.09
N ARG A 109 -1.71 -27.15 20.89
CA ARG A 109 -1.06 -27.83 19.75
C ARG A 109 0.19 -27.10 19.26
N LEU A 110 0.29 -25.78 19.48
CA LEU A 110 1.48 -24.97 19.18
C LEU A 110 2.56 -25.11 20.27
N GLY A 111 2.33 -25.88 21.33
CA GLY A 111 3.28 -26.02 22.42
C GLY A 111 3.40 -24.79 23.33
N MET A 112 2.43 -23.85 23.29
CA MET A 112 2.52 -22.60 24.07
C MET A 112 2.51 -22.83 25.59
N PHE A 113 2.09 -24.01 26.05
CA PHE A 113 2.04 -24.41 27.46
C PHE A 113 3.02 -25.53 27.80
N ASP A 114 3.85 -25.93 26.82
CA ASP A 114 4.85 -26.99 27.04
C ASP A 114 5.99 -26.44 27.92
N LYS A 115 6.67 -27.37 28.59
CA LYS A 115 7.87 -27.01 29.35
C LYS A 115 8.99 -26.57 28.42
N GLU A 116 9.90 -25.79 28.96
CA GLU A 116 11.11 -25.41 28.24
C GLU A 116 11.85 -26.67 27.74
N GLY A 117 12.13 -26.67 26.42
CA GLY A 117 12.78 -27.78 25.73
C GLY A 117 11.86 -28.85 25.15
N ASP A 118 10.56 -28.88 25.49
CA ASP A 118 9.63 -29.86 24.94
C ASP A 118 9.08 -29.48 23.57
N CYS A 119 8.97 -28.17 23.27
CA CYS A 119 8.55 -27.71 21.97
C CYS A 119 9.75 -27.61 21.00
N PRO A 120 9.73 -28.28 19.84
CA PRO A 120 10.86 -28.29 18.90
C PRO A 120 11.16 -26.93 18.29
N TYR A 121 10.25 -25.98 18.38
CA TYR A 121 10.39 -24.64 17.79
C TYR A 121 10.87 -23.59 18.79
N GLN A 122 11.02 -23.91 20.08
CA GLN A 122 11.43 -22.95 21.11
C GLN A 122 12.83 -22.35 20.88
N ASN A 123 13.70 -23.09 20.21
CA ASN A 123 15.08 -22.69 19.96
C ASN A 123 15.28 -22.08 18.56
N MET A 124 14.20 -21.80 17.82
CA MET A 124 14.31 -21.12 16.54
C MET A 124 14.44 -19.61 16.79
N GLY A 125 15.62 -19.07 16.53
CA GLY A 125 15.93 -17.65 16.70
C GLY A 125 16.11 -16.90 15.38
N GLU A 126 16.78 -15.76 15.46
CA GLU A 126 16.99 -14.85 14.32
C GLU A 126 17.80 -15.50 13.17
N GLU A 127 18.56 -16.56 13.44
CA GLU A 127 19.33 -17.29 12.44
C GLU A 127 18.48 -17.94 11.34
N TYR A 128 17.18 -18.12 11.60
CA TYR A 128 16.23 -18.62 10.59
C TYR A 128 15.70 -17.51 9.69
N ILE A 129 15.83 -16.24 10.10
CA ILE A 129 15.33 -15.09 9.31
C ILE A 129 16.29 -14.84 8.16
N ASN A 130 15.77 -14.89 6.92
CA ASN A 130 16.53 -14.59 5.71
C ASN A 130 17.86 -15.38 5.60
N ASN A 131 17.87 -16.62 6.07
CA ASN A 131 19.01 -17.53 5.88
C ASN A 131 19.13 -17.94 4.40
N GLU A 132 20.23 -18.61 4.05
CA GLU A 132 20.52 -18.93 2.64
C GLU A 132 19.45 -19.84 2.01
N GLU A 133 18.92 -20.81 2.77
CA GLU A 133 17.84 -21.69 2.29
C GLU A 133 16.57 -20.91 1.97
N HIS A 134 16.20 -19.98 2.84
CA HIS A 134 15.03 -19.12 2.62
C HIS A 134 15.21 -18.17 1.44
N LYS A 135 16.40 -17.62 1.21
CA LYS A 135 16.72 -16.82 0.04
C LYS A 135 16.56 -17.62 -1.25
N GLN A 136 17.11 -18.83 -1.29
CA GLN A 136 16.98 -19.72 -2.43
C GLN A 136 15.54 -20.12 -2.70
N LEU A 137 14.76 -20.39 -1.64
CA LEU A 137 13.34 -20.68 -1.77
C LEU A 137 12.56 -19.47 -2.31
N ALA A 138 12.81 -18.28 -1.78
CA ALA A 138 12.17 -17.04 -2.24
C ALA A 138 12.51 -16.77 -3.71
N ARG A 139 13.78 -16.95 -4.11
CA ARG A 139 14.21 -16.83 -5.50
C ARG A 139 13.47 -17.83 -6.40
N LYS A 140 13.43 -19.10 -6.02
CA LYS A 140 12.72 -20.12 -6.76
C LYS A 140 11.24 -19.80 -6.90
N MET A 141 10.58 -19.34 -5.85
CA MET A 141 9.18 -18.92 -5.91
C MET A 141 8.97 -17.76 -6.88
N ALA A 142 9.87 -16.77 -6.88
CA ALA A 142 9.80 -15.66 -7.82
C ALA A 142 9.97 -16.12 -9.28
N ASP A 143 10.93 -17.01 -9.55
CA ASP A 143 11.17 -17.56 -10.88
C ASP A 143 9.94 -18.37 -11.39
N GLU A 144 9.30 -19.16 -10.50
CA GLU A 144 8.11 -19.95 -10.83
C GLU A 144 6.83 -19.09 -10.95
N ALA A 145 6.81 -17.88 -10.36
CA ALA A 145 5.67 -16.96 -10.46
C ALA A 145 5.63 -16.20 -11.79
N VAL A 146 6.73 -16.15 -12.54
CA VAL A 146 6.79 -15.45 -13.83
C VAL A 146 6.05 -16.27 -14.89
N VAL A 147 5.09 -15.64 -15.59
CA VAL A 147 4.28 -16.27 -16.62
C VAL A 147 4.67 -15.71 -17.99
N LEU A 148 5.11 -16.59 -18.90
CA LEU A 148 5.37 -16.23 -20.28
C LEU A 148 4.06 -16.18 -21.07
N LEU A 149 3.52 -14.98 -21.29
CA LEU A 149 2.26 -14.80 -22.02
C LEU A 149 2.43 -14.84 -23.53
N LYS A 150 3.61 -14.45 -24.04
CA LYS A 150 3.89 -14.35 -25.48
C LYS A 150 5.39 -14.43 -25.74
N ASN A 151 5.81 -15.22 -26.75
CA ASN A 151 7.19 -15.29 -27.22
C ASN A 151 7.23 -15.50 -28.74
N GLU A 152 6.84 -14.47 -29.50
CA GLU A 152 6.87 -14.51 -30.97
C GLU A 152 8.31 -14.46 -31.46
N ASN A 153 8.59 -15.23 -32.49
CA ASN A 153 9.91 -15.37 -33.09
C ASN A 153 11.00 -15.88 -32.13
N GLU A 154 10.61 -16.52 -31.02
CA GLU A 154 11.54 -17.06 -30.01
C GLU A 154 12.57 -16.05 -29.53
N ILE A 155 12.12 -14.79 -29.29
CA ILE A 155 12.98 -13.69 -28.83
C ILE A 155 13.53 -13.93 -27.42
N LEU A 156 12.82 -14.70 -26.61
CA LEU A 156 13.23 -15.09 -25.26
C LEU A 156 13.62 -16.58 -25.23
N PRO A 157 14.64 -16.96 -24.43
CA PRO A 157 15.50 -16.08 -23.63
C PRO A 157 16.46 -15.29 -24.50
N PHE A 158 16.89 -14.12 -24.02
CA PHE A 158 17.98 -13.39 -24.64
C PHE A 158 19.31 -14.15 -24.47
N ASP A 159 20.10 -14.21 -25.52
CA ASP A 159 21.47 -14.78 -25.44
C ASP A 159 22.44 -13.74 -24.92
N GLU A 160 22.96 -13.94 -23.70
CA GLU A 160 23.88 -13.06 -23.01
C GLU A 160 25.17 -12.75 -23.80
N ASN A 161 25.56 -13.64 -24.72
CA ASN A 161 26.76 -13.48 -25.55
C ASN A 161 26.54 -12.57 -26.75
N THR A 162 25.30 -12.40 -27.18
CA THR A 162 24.95 -11.66 -28.42
C THR A 162 24.30 -10.29 -28.09
N VAL A 163 23.71 -10.13 -26.92
CA VAL A 163 23.10 -8.87 -26.48
C VAL A 163 24.17 -7.81 -26.22
N LYS A 164 24.06 -6.66 -26.91
CA LYS A 164 25.01 -5.55 -26.79
C LYS A 164 24.44 -4.31 -26.15
N ASN A 165 23.20 -3.95 -26.51
CA ASN A 165 22.53 -2.75 -26.01
C ASN A 165 21.11 -3.11 -25.56
N VAL A 166 20.82 -2.85 -24.30
CA VAL A 166 19.48 -3.05 -23.73
C VAL A 166 18.97 -1.73 -23.18
N ALA A 167 17.75 -1.37 -23.56
CA ALA A 167 17.03 -0.29 -22.89
C ALA A 167 16.06 -0.89 -21.87
N VAL A 168 16.18 -0.47 -20.62
CA VAL A 168 15.21 -0.77 -19.56
C VAL A 168 14.39 0.47 -19.33
N VAL A 169 13.10 0.42 -19.65
CA VAL A 169 12.23 1.60 -19.60
C VAL A 169 10.96 1.33 -18.78
N GLY A 170 10.42 2.38 -18.19
CA GLY A 170 9.15 2.29 -17.46
C GLY A 170 9.26 2.68 -15.99
N PRO A 171 8.14 3.10 -15.38
CA PRO A 171 8.13 3.67 -14.03
C PRO A 171 8.46 2.67 -12.92
N LEU A 172 8.32 1.37 -13.19
CA LEU A 172 8.61 0.29 -12.23
C LEU A 172 9.96 -0.37 -12.43
N SER A 173 10.81 0.17 -13.34
CA SER A 173 12.07 -0.50 -13.73
C SER A 173 13.16 -0.45 -12.67
N ASP A 174 13.21 0.61 -11.86
CA ASP A 174 14.27 0.87 -10.86
C ASP A 174 13.67 1.27 -9.51
N VAL A 175 12.60 0.64 -9.14
CA VAL A 175 11.92 0.88 -7.87
C VAL A 175 11.42 -0.44 -7.30
N TRP A 176 11.34 -0.49 -5.98
CA TRP A 176 10.66 -1.51 -5.22
C TRP A 176 9.64 -0.82 -4.32
N TYR A 177 8.36 -1.17 -4.48
CA TYR A 177 7.29 -0.64 -3.65
C TYR A 177 6.87 -1.67 -2.62
N LYS A 178 6.71 -1.23 -1.39
CA LYS A 178 6.12 -2.03 -0.31
C LYS A 178 4.67 -1.60 -0.08
N ASP A 179 3.84 -2.58 0.21
CA ASP A 179 2.50 -2.35 0.69
C ASP A 179 2.46 -2.19 2.22
N TRP A 180 1.29 -1.92 2.75
CA TRP A 180 1.09 -1.77 4.20
C TRP A 180 1.47 -3.01 5.00
N TYR A 181 1.28 -4.20 4.45
CA TYR A 181 1.56 -5.48 5.12
C TYR A 181 3.00 -5.93 4.94
N CYS A 182 3.77 -5.29 4.11
CA CYS A 182 5.16 -5.61 3.88
C CYS A 182 6.02 -5.26 5.11
N GLY A 183 6.88 -6.19 5.50
CA GLY A 183 7.92 -5.93 6.49
C GLY A 183 9.06 -5.07 5.93
N ILE A 184 10.11 -4.91 6.73
CA ILE A 184 11.35 -4.28 6.29
C ILE A 184 12.18 -5.32 5.52
N PRO A 185 12.40 -5.17 4.21
CA PRO A 185 13.20 -6.11 3.46
C PRO A 185 14.68 -6.00 3.89
N PRO A 186 15.40 -7.11 3.99
CA PRO A 186 16.82 -7.09 4.29
C PRO A 186 17.68 -6.57 3.13
N TYR A 187 17.15 -6.61 1.91
CA TYR A 187 17.73 -6.06 0.68
C TYR A 187 16.60 -5.87 -0.35
N GLU A 188 16.86 -5.02 -1.33
CA GLU A 188 15.97 -4.75 -2.45
C GLU A 188 16.70 -5.08 -3.74
N VAL A 189 16.01 -5.70 -4.70
CA VAL A 189 16.52 -5.97 -6.05
C VAL A 189 15.49 -5.49 -7.05
N THR A 190 15.87 -4.49 -7.85
CA THR A 190 14.99 -3.96 -8.89
C THR A 190 15.12 -4.78 -10.19
N VAL A 191 14.19 -4.58 -11.13
CA VAL A 191 14.31 -5.20 -12.45
C VAL A 191 15.59 -4.72 -13.15
N LEU A 192 15.91 -3.45 -13.01
CA LEU A 192 17.14 -2.86 -13.58
C LEU A 192 18.40 -3.52 -13.02
N ASP A 193 18.43 -3.80 -11.71
CA ASP A 193 19.56 -4.50 -11.08
C ASP A 193 19.73 -5.91 -11.62
N GLY A 194 18.63 -6.66 -11.72
CA GLY A 194 18.63 -8.02 -12.30
C GLY A 194 19.11 -8.04 -13.75
N ILE A 195 18.71 -7.05 -14.56
CA ILE A 195 19.16 -6.94 -15.95
C ILE A 195 20.64 -6.59 -16.03
N ARG A 196 21.13 -5.71 -15.18
CA ARG A 196 22.58 -5.40 -15.11
C ARG A 196 23.43 -6.61 -14.71
N GLU A 197 22.92 -7.40 -13.78
CA GLU A 197 23.57 -8.65 -13.36
C GLU A 197 23.58 -9.70 -14.47
N ALA A 198 22.42 -9.87 -15.16
CA ALA A 198 22.28 -10.86 -16.23
C ALA A 198 23.10 -10.52 -17.49
N PHE A 199 23.33 -9.23 -17.77
CA PHE A 199 24.04 -8.76 -18.97
C PHE A 199 25.23 -7.86 -18.64
N PRO A 200 26.26 -8.36 -17.93
CA PRO A 200 27.38 -7.55 -17.44
C PRO A 200 28.23 -6.92 -18.54
N ASN A 201 28.20 -7.46 -19.75
CA ASN A 201 28.94 -6.98 -20.91
C ASN A 201 28.13 -6.10 -21.87
N ALA A 202 26.83 -5.96 -21.62
CA ALA A 202 25.96 -5.14 -22.45
C ALA A 202 25.93 -3.68 -21.93
N LYS A 203 25.71 -2.76 -22.87
CA LYS A 203 25.35 -1.38 -22.50
C LYS A 203 23.90 -1.35 -22.05
N ILE A 204 23.65 -1.05 -20.78
CA ILE A 204 22.31 -0.88 -20.23
C ILE A 204 21.97 0.61 -20.18
N SER A 205 20.96 0.99 -20.93
CA SER A 205 20.37 2.35 -20.89
C SER A 205 19.07 2.30 -20.11
N HIS A 206 18.83 3.30 -19.26
CA HIS A 206 17.66 3.31 -18.40
C HIS A 206 16.91 4.63 -18.50
N GLU A 207 15.56 4.54 -18.50
CA GLU A 207 14.68 5.71 -18.48
C GLU A 207 13.32 5.31 -17.88
N THR A 208 12.93 6.01 -16.82
CA THR A 208 11.66 5.72 -16.12
C THR A 208 10.42 6.08 -16.92
N GLY A 209 10.53 6.99 -17.86
CA GLY A 209 9.39 7.57 -18.57
C GLY A 209 8.61 8.61 -17.77
N LEU A 210 9.07 8.94 -16.55
CA LEU A 210 8.46 9.98 -15.72
C LEU A 210 8.92 11.37 -16.20
N SER A 211 7.98 12.31 -16.21
CA SER A 211 8.26 13.69 -16.63
C SER A 211 8.86 14.50 -15.48
N GLU A 212 9.78 15.41 -15.84
CA GLU A 212 10.28 16.43 -14.95
C GLU A 212 9.55 17.74 -15.24
N ILE A 213 9.00 18.34 -14.21
CA ILE A 213 8.16 19.52 -14.32
C ILE A 213 8.57 20.62 -13.34
N ARG A 214 8.24 21.86 -13.67
CA ARG A 214 8.12 22.96 -12.71
C ARG A 214 6.66 23.35 -12.59
N ILE A 215 6.26 23.75 -11.41
CA ILE A 215 4.90 24.20 -11.13
C ILE A 215 4.95 25.69 -10.86
N ARG A 216 4.00 26.43 -11.43
CA ARG A 216 3.85 27.86 -11.17
C ARG A 216 2.39 28.21 -10.88
N LEU A 217 2.18 29.30 -10.13
CA LEU A 217 0.84 29.87 -9.96
C LEU A 217 0.33 30.41 -11.31
N ALA A 218 -0.91 30.05 -11.64
CA ALA A 218 -1.61 30.61 -12.78
C ALA A 218 -1.96 32.09 -12.56
N ASP A 219 -2.08 32.84 -13.66
CA ASP A 219 -2.56 34.22 -13.68
C ASP A 219 -1.78 35.22 -12.79
N GLN A 220 -0.50 34.90 -12.47
CA GLN A 220 0.37 35.77 -11.68
C GLN A 220 1.35 36.54 -12.57
N THR A 221 1.42 37.84 -12.32
CA THR A 221 2.39 38.76 -12.97
C THR A 221 3.64 38.99 -12.11
N SER A 222 3.66 38.43 -10.88
CA SER A 222 4.81 38.52 -9.97
C SER A 222 5.95 37.63 -10.44
N ASP A 223 7.19 38.09 -10.30
CA ASP A 223 8.37 37.27 -10.58
C ASP A 223 8.46 36.03 -9.64
N LYS A 224 7.88 36.14 -8.45
CA LYS A 224 7.77 35.02 -7.49
C LYS A 224 6.46 34.25 -7.69
N CYS A 225 6.40 33.43 -8.70
CA CYS A 225 5.22 32.62 -9.01
C CYS A 225 5.52 31.12 -9.18
N TYR A 226 6.77 30.71 -9.08
CA TYR A 226 7.17 29.30 -9.16
C TYR A 226 7.18 28.62 -7.79
N VAL A 227 6.96 27.32 -7.79
CA VAL A 227 7.07 26.49 -6.58
C VAL A 227 8.54 26.12 -6.36
N GLY A 228 9.03 26.41 -5.18
CA GLY A 228 10.34 26.01 -4.69
C GLY A 228 10.28 25.49 -3.27
N LEU A 229 11.42 25.21 -2.67
CA LEU A 229 11.54 24.78 -1.29
C LEU A 229 12.24 25.84 -0.44
N ASP A 230 11.85 25.97 0.82
CA ASP A 230 12.60 26.73 1.81
C ASP A 230 13.67 25.84 2.50
N GLU A 231 14.40 26.41 3.45
CA GLU A 231 15.41 25.72 4.26
C GLU A 231 14.88 24.52 5.08
N ASN A 232 13.57 24.52 5.36
CA ASN A 232 12.88 23.45 6.06
C ASN A 232 12.11 22.51 5.12
N THR A 233 12.43 22.54 3.83
CA THR A 233 11.79 21.75 2.77
C THR A 233 10.29 22.02 2.58
N ARG A 234 9.74 23.12 3.13
CA ARG A 234 8.35 23.53 2.89
C ARG A 234 8.23 24.11 1.49
N LEU A 235 7.11 23.82 0.85
CA LEU A 235 6.79 24.43 -0.42
C LEU A 235 6.52 25.93 -0.25
N LYS A 236 7.16 26.75 -1.08
CA LYS A 236 6.95 28.20 -1.13
C LYS A 236 7.07 28.77 -2.53
N LEU A 237 6.54 29.99 -2.72
CA LEU A 237 6.73 30.73 -3.96
C LEU A 237 8.13 31.33 -4.03
N VAL A 238 8.76 31.12 -5.18
CA VAL A 238 10.11 31.59 -5.52
C VAL A 238 10.15 32.18 -6.93
N ILE A 239 11.27 32.82 -7.28
CA ILE A 239 11.55 33.21 -8.66
C ILE A 239 11.93 31.99 -9.51
N LYS A 240 11.86 32.12 -10.84
CA LYS A 240 12.09 30.99 -11.77
C LYS A 240 13.45 30.29 -11.58
N GLU A 241 14.50 31.04 -11.29
CA GLU A 241 15.87 30.56 -11.11
C GLU A 241 16.02 29.66 -9.85
N GLN A 242 15.11 29.83 -8.89
CA GLN A 242 15.05 29.05 -7.64
C GLN A 242 13.95 28.00 -7.66
N ALA A 243 13.25 27.85 -8.80
CA ALA A 243 12.15 26.89 -8.93
C ALA A 243 12.65 25.46 -8.73
N GLU A 244 11.93 24.69 -7.91
CA GLU A 244 12.15 23.26 -7.79
C GLU A 244 11.68 22.53 -9.06
N THR A 245 12.43 21.50 -9.42
CA THR A 245 12.01 20.57 -10.47
C THR A 245 11.47 19.32 -9.82
N PHE A 246 10.23 18.99 -10.12
CA PHE A 246 9.58 17.81 -9.57
C PHE A 246 9.57 16.67 -10.60
N ILE A 247 9.83 15.45 -10.16
CA ILE A 247 9.51 14.24 -10.92
C ILE A 247 8.04 13.97 -10.66
N LEU A 248 7.25 13.96 -11.73
CA LEU A 248 5.82 13.70 -11.70
C LEU A 248 5.57 12.23 -12.05
N ASN A 249 4.98 11.50 -11.13
CA ASN A 249 4.43 10.18 -11.41
C ASN A 249 2.90 10.26 -11.41
N ASP A 250 2.31 10.24 -12.61
CA ASP A 250 0.87 10.19 -12.83
C ASP A 250 0.46 8.72 -12.91
N TRP A 251 -0.35 8.28 -11.95
CA TRP A 251 -0.81 6.90 -11.84
C TRP A 251 -1.98 6.56 -12.77
N GLY A 252 -2.46 7.52 -13.54
CA GLY A 252 -3.53 7.34 -14.52
C GLY A 252 -4.95 7.24 -13.92
N CYS A 253 -5.09 7.27 -12.60
CA CYS A 253 -6.38 7.21 -11.90
C CYS A 253 -6.79 8.56 -11.27
N GLY A 254 -6.14 9.65 -11.66
CA GLY A 254 -6.36 10.99 -11.11
C GLY A 254 -5.47 11.32 -9.91
N SER A 255 -4.74 10.35 -9.39
CA SER A 255 -3.77 10.54 -8.32
C SER A 255 -2.35 10.56 -8.87
N MET A 256 -1.49 11.33 -8.23
CA MET A 256 -0.08 11.46 -8.59
C MET A 256 0.81 11.67 -7.38
N THR A 257 2.09 11.40 -7.56
CA THR A 257 3.14 11.74 -6.61
C THR A 257 4.12 12.73 -7.23
N LEU A 258 4.66 13.61 -6.41
CA LEU A 258 5.67 14.61 -6.77
C LEU A 258 6.93 14.36 -5.95
N VAL A 259 8.06 14.17 -6.60
CA VAL A 259 9.36 14.03 -5.94
C VAL A 259 10.21 15.25 -6.27
N ALA A 260 10.65 15.99 -5.25
CA ALA A 260 11.56 17.12 -5.44
C ALA A 260 12.93 16.61 -5.87
N LYS A 261 13.42 17.07 -7.02
CA LYS A 261 14.66 16.57 -7.61
C LYS A 261 15.91 16.98 -6.83
N SER A 262 15.85 18.13 -6.16
CA SER A 262 16.99 18.66 -5.38
C SER A 262 17.37 17.77 -4.19
N ASN A 263 16.42 17.08 -3.57
CA ASN A 263 16.65 16.28 -2.37
C ASN A 263 16.16 14.82 -2.47
N GLY A 264 15.48 14.43 -3.58
CA GLY A 264 14.94 13.10 -3.80
C GLY A 264 13.79 12.72 -2.85
N ARG A 265 13.04 13.73 -2.33
CA ARG A 265 11.98 13.50 -1.35
C ARG A 265 10.60 13.73 -1.96
N PHE A 266 9.64 12.93 -1.52
CA PHE A 266 8.24 13.09 -1.87
C PHE A 266 7.64 14.32 -1.21
N VAL A 267 6.80 15.02 -1.99
CA VAL A 267 5.92 16.06 -1.46
C VAL A 267 4.80 15.40 -0.68
N THR A 268 4.67 15.78 0.58
CA THR A 268 3.71 15.21 1.52
C THR A 268 2.97 16.30 2.28
N LEU A 269 1.77 15.96 2.72
CA LEU A 269 1.06 16.72 3.75
C LEU A 269 1.51 16.21 5.12
N GLU A 270 2.15 17.06 5.92
CA GLU A 270 2.64 16.69 7.25
C GLU A 270 1.46 16.28 8.18
N GLU A 271 1.69 15.26 9.00
CA GLU A 271 0.66 14.69 9.88
C GLU A 271 0.12 15.72 10.88
N ASP A 272 -1.21 15.73 11.04
CA ASP A 272 -1.93 16.60 11.95
C ASP A 272 -1.64 18.11 11.78
N THR A 273 -1.14 18.51 10.62
CA THR A 273 -0.87 19.90 10.26
C THR A 273 -1.47 20.25 8.90
N ASP A 274 -1.39 21.53 8.54
CA ASP A 274 -1.75 22.02 7.21
C ASP A 274 -0.50 22.28 6.35
N ILE A 275 0.67 21.81 6.77
CA ILE A 275 1.97 22.13 6.15
C ILE A 275 2.29 21.12 5.04
N ILE A 276 2.74 21.63 3.90
CA ILE A 276 3.19 20.82 2.76
C ILE A 276 4.71 20.91 2.66
N LYS A 277 5.38 19.75 2.69
CA LYS A 277 6.84 19.61 2.63
C LYS A 277 7.28 18.58 1.59
N ALA A 278 8.55 18.66 1.17
CA ALA A 278 9.21 17.62 0.39
C ALA A 278 10.28 16.93 1.27
N ASP A 279 9.87 16.05 2.19
CA ASP A 279 10.75 15.46 3.20
C ASP A 279 10.61 13.94 3.38
N LYS A 280 9.62 13.28 2.76
CA LYS A 280 9.45 11.82 2.88
C LYS A 280 10.33 11.06 1.90
N LYS A 281 10.90 9.96 2.39
CA LYS A 281 11.75 9.08 1.58
C LYS A 281 10.97 8.22 0.61
N GLU A 282 9.76 7.87 0.98
CA GLU A 282 8.90 6.96 0.25
C GLU A 282 7.44 7.39 0.39
N ALA A 283 6.61 7.00 -0.54
CA ALA A 283 5.16 7.10 -0.46
C ALA A 283 4.66 5.79 0.16
N PHE A 284 4.28 5.83 1.44
CA PHE A 284 3.94 4.63 2.20
C PHE A 284 3.06 4.96 3.40
N GLY A 285 2.18 4.03 3.76
CA GLY A 285 1.33 4.10 4.95
C GLY A 285 -0.09 3.64 4.66
N TRP A 286 -0.87 3.42 5.71
CA TRP A 286 -2.31 3.14 5.57
C TRP A 286 -3.04 4.25 4.83
N PHE A 287 -2.68 5.51 5.10
CA PHE A 287 -3.05 6.68 4.31
C PHE A 287 -1.79 7.25 3.66
N VAL A 288 -1.69 7.15 2.34
CA VAL A 288 -0.53 7.63 1.59
C VAL A 288 -0.67 9.13 1.37
N ARG A 289 -0.01 9.90 2.23
CA ARG A 289 -0.10 11.38 2.29
C ARG A 289 0.65 12.10 1.18
N GLU A 290 1.43 11.35 0.43
CA GLU A 290 2.20 11.77 -0.75
C GLU A 290 1.35 11.76 -2.02
N LEU A 291 0.10 11.28 -1.96
CA LEU A 291 -0.84 11.30 -3.08
C LEU A 291 -1.52 12.65 -3.21
N TRP A 292 -1.49 13.18 -4.40
CA TRP A 292 -2.12 14.43 -4.80
C TRP A 292 -3.07 14.19 -5.96
N ASN A 293 -4.23 14.85 -5.95
CA ASN A 293 -5.16 14.83 -7.06
C ASN A 293 -5.08 16.17 -7.81
N LEU A 294 -4.85 16.12 -9.12
CA LEU A 294 -4.90 17.30 -9.99
C LEU A 294 -6.27 17.42 -10.64
N LYS A 295 -6.95 18.51 -10.36
CA LYS A 295 -8.24 18.84 -11.00
C LYS A 295 -8.00 19.88 -12.07
N TRP A 296 -7.97 19.43 -13.31
CA TRP A 296 -7.71 20.28 -14.47
C TRP A 296 -8.93 21.10 -14.87
N GLU A 297 -8.69 22.39 -15.13
CA GLU A 297 -9.63 23.31 -15.77
C GLU A 297 -8.90 24.06 -16.89
N LYS A 298 -9.11 23.65 -18.12
CA LYS A 298 -8.40 24.17 -19.31
C LYS A 298 -6.88 23.94 -19.20
N SER A 299 -6.08 25.01 -19.12
CA SER A 299 -4.62 24.98 -19.07
C SER A 299 -4.06 25.05 -17.64
N SER A 300 -4.90 25.18 -16.63
CA SER A 300 -4.50 25.25 -15.22
C SER A 300 -5.19 24.16 -14.41
N PHE A 301 -4.67 23.89 -13.22
CA PHE A 301 -5.22 22.88 -12.31
C PHE A 301 -5.21 23.37 -10.87
N THR A 302 -6.00 22.73 -10.03
CA THR A 302 -5.92 22.83 -8.58
C THR A 302 -5.36 21.54 -8.01
N LEU A 303 -4.64 21.64 -6.88
CA LEU A 303 -4.12 20.51 -6.15
C LEU A 303 -5.04 20.19 -4.97
N GLU A 304 -5.36 18.92 -4.83
CA GLU A 304 -6.12 18.38 -3.69
C GLU A 304 -5.28 17.29 -3.01
N SER A 305 -5.19 17.34 -1.69
CA SER A 305 -4.48 16.36 -0.88
C SER A 305 -5.22 15.01 -0.80
N TRP A 306 -4.56 13.97 -0.29
CA TRP A 306 -5.10 12.63 -0.09
C TRP A 306 -6.45 12.63 0.68
N ASN A 307 -6.63 13.57 1.61
CA ASN A 307 -7.85 13.74 2.42
C ASN A 307 -8.84 14.77 1.82
N LYS A 308 -8.71 15.05 0.51
CA LYS A 308 -9.60 15.91 -0.29
C LYS A 308 -9.66 17.37 0.13
N LYS A 309 -8.63 17.88 0.82
CA LYS A 309 -8.49 19.30 1.13
C LYS A 309 -7.74 20.03 0.01
N GLN A 310 -8.15 21.28 -0.27
CA GLN A 310 -7.60 22.08 -1.34
C GLN A 310 -6.30 22.76 -0.92
N VAL A 311 -5.33 22.83 -1.84
CA VAL A 311 -4.08 23.57 -1.63
C VAL A 311 -4.29 25.05 -1.87
N ILE A 312 -3.83 25.86 -0.92
CA ILE A 312 -3.80 27.32 -0.99
C ILE A 312 -2.37 27.83 -0.84
N VAL A 313 -2.17 29.10 -1.17
CA VAL A 313 -0.91 29.82 -0.90
C VAL A 313 -1.23 30.96 0.04
N ASP A 314 -0.49 31.05 1.13
CA ASP A 314 -0.66 32.10 2.12
C ASP A 314 0.00 33.43 1.69
N LYS A 315 -0.18 34.48 2.49
CA LYS A 315 0.36 35.81 2.23
C LYS A 315 1.90 35.87 2.18
N ASP A 316 2.56 34.94 2.84
CA ASP A 316 4.03 34.82 2.92
C ASP A 316 4.59 33.92 1.81
N GLY A 317 3.69 33.38 0.96
CA GLY A 317 4.00 32.55 -0.19
C GLY A 317 4.21 31.05 0.14
N HIS A 318 3.84 30.59 1.33
CA HIS A 318 3.91 29.18 1.69
C HIS A 318 2.63 28.43 1.29
N PHE A 319 2.80 27.17 1.01
CA PHE A 319 1.72 26.26 0.64
C PHE A 319 1.15 25.57 1.87
N SER A 320 -0.16 25.55 1.95
CA SER A 320 -0.92 24.88 2.99
C SER A 320 -2.24 24.33 2.46
N ILE A 321 -2.98 23.62 3.28
CA ILE A 321 -4.33 23.14 2.93
C ILE A 321 -5.40 23.94 3.67
N CYS A 322 -6.56 24.11 3.04
CA CYS A 322 -7.71 24.78 3.64
C CYS A 322 -9.01 24.21 3.05
N VAL A 323 -10.09 24.27 3.84
CA VAL A 323 -11.44 23.86 3.41
C VAL A 323 -12.24 25.03 2.87
N ASP A 324 -12.07 26.22 3.46
CA ASP A 324 -12.96 27.37 3.26
C ASP A 324 -12.46 28.43 2.26
N ASN A 325 -11.19 28.36 1.86
CA ASN A 325 -10.61 29.32 0.92
C ASN A 325 -10.64 28.77 -0.50
N PRO A 326 -10.78 29.65 -1.53
CA PRO A 326 -10.65 29.20 -2.91
C PRO A 326 -9.26 28.61 -3.15
N PRO A 327 -9.16 27.46 -3.86
CA PRO A 327 -7.90 26.80 -4.13
C PRO A 327 -6.97 27.65 -4.99
N ALA A 328 -5.68 27.51 -4.77
CA ALA A 328 -4.67 28.06 -5.65
C ALA A 328 -4.70 27.33 -7.01
N ARG A 329 -4.53 28.08 -8.10
CA ARG A 329 -4.48 27.54 -9.46
C ARG A 329 -3.04 27.51 -9.96
N PHE A 330 -2.68 26.42 -10.60
CA PHE A 330 -1.32 26.15 -11.03
C PHE A 330 -1.24 25.83 -12.52
N GLU A 331 -0.07 26.00 -13.09
CA GLU A 331 0.31 25.56 -14.43
C GLU A 331 1.60 24.74 -14.35
N ILE A 332 1.78 23.83 -15.32
CA ILE A 332 2.98 23.01 -15.45
C ILE A 332 3.87 23.59 -16.58
N GLU A 333 5.17 23.74 -16.28
CA GLU A 333 6.24 23.91 -17.27
C GLU A 333 6.98 22.56 -17.37
N ILE A 334 6.95 21.92 -18.54
CA ILE A 334 7.66 20.64 -18.76
C ILE A 334 9.15 20.97 -18.96
N VAL A 335 9.99 20.40 -18.08
CA VAL A 335 11.46 20.47 -18.16
C VAL A 335 12.01 19.31 -18.98
N LYS A 336 11.47 18.10 -18.75
CA LYS A 336 11.78 16.89 -19.49
C LYS A 336 10.48 16.11 -19.71
N ASP A 337 10.17 15.84 -20.96
CA ASP A 337 9.07 14.95 -21.30
C ASP A 337 9.54 13.50 -21.18
N GLY A 338 9.02 12.79 -20.17
CA GLY A 338 9.46 11.45 -19.84
C GLY A 338 9.15 10.43 -20.92
N LYS A 339 7.98 10.54 -21.56
CA LYS A 339 7.59 9.65 -22.65
C LYS A 339 8.55 9.77 -23.83
N THR A 340 8.82 10.99 -24.26
CA THR A 340 9.77 11.26 -25.36
C THR A 340 11.18 10.74 -25.02
N ALA A 341 11.61 10.89 -23.76
CA ALA A 341 12.90 10.39 -23.30
C ALA A 341 12.96 8.86 -23.34
N ALA A 342 11.93 8.17 -22.86
CA ALA A 342 11.83 6.72 -22.90
C ALA A 342 11.78 6.18 -24.35
N GLU A 343 11.01 6.80 -25.24
CA GLU A 343 10.95 6.45 -26.64
C GLU A 343 12.31 6.60 -27.33
N LYS A 344 13.05 7.67 -27.00
CA LYS A 344 14.40 7.89 -27.53
C LYS A 344 15.35 6.78 -27.07
N THR A 345 15.35 6.50 -25.76
CA THR A 345 16.19 5.45 -25.16
C THR A 345 15.90 4.08 -25.78
N ALA A 346 14.62 3.76 -25.97
CA ALA A 346 14.19 2.51 -26.60
C ALA A 346 14.66 2.39 -28.06
N LYS A 347 14.61 3.48 -28.85
CA LYS A 347 15.04 3.47 -30.27
C LYS A 347 16.55 3.29 -30.46
N GLU A 348 17.35 3.59 -29.45
CA GLU A 348 18.82 3.50 -29.47
C GLU A 348 19.33 2.10 -29.04
N ALA A 349 18.45 1.17 -28.67
CA ALA A 349 18.81 -0.16 -28.16
C ALA A 349 18.43 -1.30 -29.12
N ASP A 350 19.15 -2.40 -29.03
CA ASP A 350 18.86 -3.63 -29.78
C ASP A 350 17.67 -4.39 -29.18
N HIS A 351 17.56 -4.33 -27.83
CA HIS A 351 16.49 -4.95 -27.07
C HIS A 351 15.88 -3.95 -26.09
N VAL A 352 14.57 -4.02 -25.91
CA VAL A 352 13.83 -3.14 -25.00
C VAL A 352 13.09 -3.98 -23.97
N ILE A 353 13.28 -3.67 -22.71
CA ILE A 353 12.54 -4.23 -21.58
C ILE A 353 11.68 -3.11 -21.01
N ALA A 354 10.37 -3.18 -21.25
CA ALA A 354 9.41 -2.23 -20.70
C ALA A 354 8.79 -2.78 -19.41
N VAL A 355 9.05 -2.11 -18.29
CA VAL A 355 8.57 -2.50 -16.97
C VAL A 355 7.38 -1.64 -16.60
N ILE A 356 6.20 -2.23 -16.70
CA ILE A 356 4.91 -1.59 -16.45
C ILE A 356 4.06 -2.43 -15.51
N GLY A 357 3.16 -1.83 -14.78
CA GLY A 357 2.26 -2.53 -13.86
C GLY A 357 1.55 -1.59 -12.90
N CYS A 358 0.93 -2.19 -11.90
CA CYS A 358 0.33 -1.51 -10.76
C CYS A 358 1.22 -1.64 -9.53
N ASN A 359 1.01 -0.77 -8.55
CA ASN A 359 1.63 -0.90 -7.23
C ASN A 359 0.64 -0.45 -6.14
N PRO A 360 0.87 -0.83 -4.87
CA PRO A 360 -0.07 -0.58 -3.76
C PRO A 360 -0.14 0.89 -3.33
N VAL A 361 0.76 1.75 -3.79
CA VAL A 361 0.81 3.18 -3.42
C VAL A 361 -0.35 3.99 -4.03
N ILE A 362 -0.98 3.49 -5.10
CA ILE A 362 -2.02 4.22 -5.84
C ILE A 362 -3.23 4.53 -4.97
N ASN A 363 -3.62 3.63 -4.11
CA ASN A 363 -4.74 3.77 -3.22
C ASN A 363 -4.27 4.13 -1.81
N SER A 364 -4.94 5.08 -1.18
CA SER A 364 -4.70 5.43 0.22
C SER A 364 -5.16 4.33 1.18
N LYS A 365 -5.86 3.33 0.67
CA LYS A 365 -6.27 2.10 1.36
C LYS A 365 -6.02 0.93 0.43
N GLU A 366 -5.41 -0.13 0.96
CA GLU A 366 -4.99 -1.29 0.18
C GLU A 366 -6.15 -2.20 -0.25
N GLU A 367 -7.26 -2.15 0.49
CA GLU A 367 -8.43 -2.97 0.25
C GLU A 367 -9.52 -2.28 -0.56
N VAL A 368 -9.24 -1.22 -1.28
CA VAL A 368 -10.25 -0.51 -2.10
C VAL A 368 -10.11 -0.88 -3.56
#